data_439741b9d1dd433340c714df9cc926a5
#
_entry.id   439741b9d1dd433340c714df9cc926a5
#
_cell.length_a   1.000
_cell.length_b   1.000
_cell.length_c   1.000
_cell.angle_alpha   90.00
_cell.angle_beta   90.00
_cell.angle_gamma   90.00
#
_symmetry.space_group_name_H-M   'P 1'
#
loop_
_entity.id
_entity.type
_entity.pdbx_description
1 polymer ?
#
loop_
_entity_poly.entity_id
_entity_poly.type
_entity_poly.pdbx_seq_one_letter_code
_entity_poly.pdbx_strand_id
1 'polypeptide(L)'
;MTPEEKARIKIDQWFADAGWKVVNREDYEPTCTAVAIREGLLKGNLEADYFLFINGKAVGVLEAKREETDAFASEVCEQAALYARSVPNIYQAYQKPLPFIFTSNGKELYCCDFREQDSCFRQIMNIPTPHELVKRLGIEDAFAGLPTLKKKGLRDCQYEAVTELEKSFRAGQNRALMVLATGVGKTYTACLAAYRMLSYTPMRRVLFLVDRNNLGKQAEGEFGTFRLTENGEAFNTIFTVNRLRSSSIPSDSNVVISTIQRLFSFLKGETIEDNDDDENEPIEEVTLPPNPNLPHDYFDMIIIDECHRSIYGNWRKVLEYFDTARLVGLTATPIPETMAFFNNNRIVNYTLEKSIVDGVNVDCRVYRIKTQVTETGGAILEGEKFKEETRYTGEVKTVSSKETKTYTNKELNRSVINPAQIKLILSTYRDVVYTELFNDPQREPNMDYLPKTLIFALNEAHATNIVQIAKEVFGRTDDRFVQKITYSAGDSNELIRHFRNDKDFRIAVTCTLVATGTDVKPLEVVMFMRDVESLPLYIQMKGRGVRTIGDEQLRNVTPNAFSKDCFYLV
;
A
#
# COMPACT_ATOMS: atom_id res chain seq x y z
N MET A 1 -31.93 -3.46 -24.89
CA MET A 1 -30.98 -2.32 -24.91
C MET A 1 -31.23 -1.57 -26.20
N THR A 2 -31.70 -0.36 -26.10
CA THR A 2 -31.98 0.51 -27.25
C THR A 2 -30.67 0.98 -27.89
N PRO A 3 -30.67 1.44 -29.16
CA PRO A 3 -29.46 2.01 -29.77
C PRO A 3 -28.89 3.21 -29.00
N GLU A 4 -29.76 3.99 -28.36
CA GLU A 4 -29.37 5.13 -27.54
C GLU A 4 -28.71 4.72 -26.21
N GLU A 5 -29.23 3.69 -25.54
CA GLU A 5 -28.58 3.12 -24.35
C GLU A 5 -27.17 2.60 -24.65
N LYS A 6 -26.95 2.03 -25.86
CA LYS A 6 -25.60 1.58 -26.25
C LYS A 6 -24.62 2.76 -26.44
N ALA A 7 -25.09 3.87 -27.01
CA ALA A 7 -24.28 5.08 -27.13
C ALA A 7 -23.93 5.66 -25.75
N ARG A 8 -24.91 5.71 -24.83
CA ARG A 8 -24.71 6.20 -23.45
C ARG A 8 -23.70 5.37 -22.68
N ILE A 9 -23.68 4.03 -22.81
CA ILE A 9 -22.67 3.19 -22.15
C ILE A 9 -21.25 3.55 -22.60
N LYS A 10 -21.06 3.83 -23.89
CA LYS A 10 -19.75 4.27 -24.39
C LYS A 10 -19.38 5.65 -23.89
N ILE A 11 -20.33 6.56 -23.86
CA ILE A 11 -20.12 7.92 -23.35
C ILE A 11 -19.82 7.91 -21.85
N ASP A 12 -20.47 7.06 -21.06
CA ASP A 12 -20.16 6.83 -19.65
C ASP A 12 -18.70 6.39 -19.46
N GLN A 13 -18.25 5.45 -20.30
CA GLN A 13 -16.86 4.99 -20.26
C GLN A 13 -15.88 6.12 -20.61
N TRP A 14 -16.19 6.93 -21.63
CA TRP A 14 -15.36 8.07 -22.01
C TRP A 14 -15.26 9.13 -20.89
N PHE A 15 -16.35 9.38 -20.18
CA PHE A 15 -16.33 10.25 -19.01
C PHE A 15 -15.47 9.68 -17.90
N ALA A 16 -15.62 8.37 -17.60
CA ALA A 16 -14.83 7.70 -16.57
C ALA A 16 -13.34 7.69 -16.92
N ASP A 17 -13.00 7.41 -18.18
CA ASP A 17 -11.62 7.42 -18.68
C ASP A 17 -11.00 8.82 -18.62
N ALA A 18 -11.80 9.87 -18.81
CA ALA A 18 -11.40 11.26 -18.69
C ALA A 18 -11.34 11.76 -17.22
N GLY A 19 -11.68 10.91 -16.24
CA GLY A 19 -11.60 11.25 -14.81
C GLY A 19 -12.86 11.94 -14.25
N TRP A 20 -14.00 11.84 -14.94
CA TRP A 20 -15.27 12.29 -14.42
C TRP A 20 -15.98 11.17 -13.64
N LYS A 21 -16.62 11.54 -12.52
CA LYS A 21 -17.55 10.65 -11.82
C LYS A 21 -18.91 10.72 -12.53
N VAL A 22 -19.37 9.59 -13.10
CA VAL A 22 -20.70 9.52 -13.72
C VAL A 22 -21.71 9.02 -12.67
N VAL A 23 -22.75 9.81 -12.39
CA VAL A 23 -23.78 9.48 -11.39
C VAL A 23 -25.17 9.72 -11.95
N ASN A 24 -26.18 9.11 -11.34
CA ASN A 24 -27.57 9.47 -11.61
C ASN A 24 -27.92 10.75 -10.84
N ARG A 25 -29.00 11.39 -11.24
CA ARG A 25 -29.44 12.68 -10.67
C ARG A 25 -29.66 12.61 -9.16
N GLU A 26 -30.23 11.51 -8.65
CA GLU A 26 -30.50 11.28 -7.24
C GLU A 26 -29.23 11.08 -6.40
N ASP A 27 -28.14 10.67 -7.04
CA ASP A 27 -26.86 10.41 -6.39
C ASP A 27 -25.90 11.61 -6.46
N TYR A 28 -26.38 12.76 -6.94
CA TYR A 28 -25.55 13.96 -7.07
C TYR A 28 -25.30 14.64 -5.73
N GLU A 29 -24.05 14.86 -5.44
CA GLU A 29 -23.56 15.61 -4.29
C GLU A 29 -22.70 16.80 -4.73
N PRO A 30 -23.02 18.04 -4.28
CA PRO A 30 -22.29 19.26 -4.68
C PRO A 30 -20.81 19.29 -4.25
N THR A 31 -20.43 18.43 -3.30
CA THR A 31 -19.07 18.34 -2.76
C THR A 31 -18.09 17.61 -3.68
N CYS A 32 -18.60 16.90 -4.69
CA CYS A 32 -17.77 16.17 -5.65
C CYS A 32 -16.99 17.12 -6.56
N THR A 33 -15.69 16.83 -6.77
CA THR A 33 -14.76 17.69 -7.53
C THR A 33 -15.12 17.78 -9.01
N ALA A 34 -15.54 16.64 -9.64
CA ALA A 34 -15.89 16.59 -11.06
C ALA A 34 -16.94 15.50 -11.30
N VAL A 35 -18.13 15.90 -11.70
CA VAL A 35 -19.29 15.00 -11.85
C VAL A 35 -19.97 15.23 -13.17
N ALA A 36 -20.34 14.13 -13.86
CA ALA A 36 -21.29 14.10 -14.96
C ALA A 36 -22.59 13.44 -14.47
N ILE A 37 -23.64 14.22 -14.35
CA ILE A 37 -24.95 13.74 -13.91
C ILE A 37 -25.74 13.29 -15.12
N ARG A 38 -26.22 12.05 -15.13
CA ARG A 38 -27.16 11.55 -16.14
C ARG A 38 -28.53 12.17 -15.91
N GLU A 39 -29.22 12.48 -17.02
CA GLU A 39 -30.58 13.00 -17.02
C GLU A 39 -30.74 14.24 -16.11
N GLY A 40 -29.77 15.17 -16.26
CA GLY A 40 -29.75 16.39 -15.46
C GLY A 40 -30.92 17.30 -15.71
N LEU A 41 -31.66 17.69 -14.64
CA LEU A 41 -32.84 18.52 -14.72
C LEU A 41 -32.55 19.93 -15.22
N LEU A 42 -33.32 20.40 -16.16
CA LEU A 42 -33.27 21.74 -16.74
C LEU A 42 -34.58 22.52 -16.50
N LYS A 43 -34.57 23.84 -16.77
CA LYS A 43 -35.80 24.65 -16.73
C LYS A 43 -36.81 24.17 -17.78
N GLY A 44 -38.09 24.23 -17.45
CA GLY A 44 -39.16 23.85 -18.36
C GLY A 44 -39.38 22.34 -18.48
N ASN A 45 -39.01 21.58 -17.46
CA ASN A 45 -39.07 20.11 -17.44
C ASN A 45 -38.26 19.44 -18.57
N LEU A 46 -37.22 20.11 -19.02
CA LEU A 46 -36.24 19.54 -19.93
C LEU A 46 -35.19 18.75 -19.13
N GLU A 47 -34.54 17.78 -19.77
CA GLU A 47 -33.48 16.98 -19.20
C GLU A 47 -32.29 16.95 -20.19
N ALA A 48 -31.08 17.21 -19.70
CA ALA A 48 -29.87 16.98 -20.48
C ALA A 48 -29.40 15.56 -20.26
N ASP A 49 -28.92 14.88 -21.29
CA ASP A 49 -28.35 13.52 -21.15
C ASP A 49 -27.22 13.47 -20.12
N TYR A 50 -26.35 14.49 -20.17
CA TYR A 50 -25.33 14.69 -19.13
C TYR A 50 -25.20 16.15 -18.76
N PHE A 51 -25.10 16.41 -17.45
CA PHE A 51 -24.88 17.72 -16.88
C PHE A 51 -23.57 17.73 -16.09
N LEU A 52 -22.61 18.60 -16.48
CA LEU A 52 -21.26 18.57 -15.97
C LEU A 52 -21.04 19.59 -14.87
N PHE A 53 -20.47 19.14 -13.75
CA PHE A 53 -20.15 19.98 -12.61
C PHE A 53 -18.68 19.87 -12.23
N ILE A 54 -18.07 21.00 -11.88
CA ILE A 54 -16.73 21.09 -11.30
C ILE A 54 -16.83 21.91 -10.01
N ASN A 55 -16.36 21.35 -8.90
CA ASN A 55 -16.42 21.98 -7.57
C ASN A 55 -17.84 22.49 -7.22
N GLY A 56 -18.84 21.69 -7.50
CA GLY A 56 -20.25 22.01 -7.23
C GLY A 56 -20.89 23.06 -8.15
N LYS A 57 -20.17 23.54 -9.17
CA LYS A 57 -20.69 24.50 -10.14
C LYS A 57 -20.85 23.86 -11.51
N ALA A 58 -22.01 24.08 -12.12
CA ALA A 58 -22.28 23.62 -13.48
C ALA A 58 -21.37 24.33 -14.48
N VAL A 59 -20.73 23.55 -15.36
CA VAL A 59 -19.79 24.05 -16.37
C VAL A 59 -20.17 23.67 -17.79
N GLY A 60 -20.99 22.63 -17.99
CA GLY A 60 -21.35 22.19 -19.33
C GLY A 60 -22.50 21.18 -19.37
N VAL A 61 -22.92 20.86 -20.58
CA VAL A 61 -23.90 19.82 -20.89
C VAL A 61 -23.42 18.96 -22.05
N LEU A 62 -23.85 17.70 -22.11
CA LEU A 62 -23.66 16.84 -23.26
C LEU A 62 -25.02 16.25 -23.67
N GLU A 63 -25.31 16.36 -24.97
CA GLU A 63 -26.45 15.73 -25.64
C GLU A 63 -26.00 14.45 -26.32
N ALA A 64 -26.60 13.32 -25.97
CA ALA A 64 -26.29 12.01 -26.52
C ALA A 64 -27.34 11.58 -27.55
N LYS A 65 -26.93 11.07 -28.68
CA LYS A 65 -27.79 10.55 -29.75
C LYS A 65 -27.45 9.09 -30.07
N ARG A 66 -28.34 8.42 -30.79
CA ARG A 66 -28.07 7.07 -31.32
C ARG A 66 -26.90 7.10 -32.27
N GLU A 67 -26.22 5.97 -32.40
CA GLU A 67 -25.02 5.80 -33.21
C GLU A 67 -25.22 6.15 -34.69
N GLU A 68 -26.45 6.01 -35.21
CA GLU A 68 -26.83 6.33 -36.61
C GLU A 68 -27.19 7.82 -36.81
N THR A 69 -27.33 8.59 -35.74
CA THR A 69 -27.67 10.02 -35.83
C THR A 69 -26.38 10.83 -35.92
N ASP A 70 -26.36 11.78 -36.87
CA ASP A 70 -25.27 12.75 -36.97
C ASP A 70 -25.24 13.66 -35.73
N ALA A 71 -24.19 13.51 -34.92
CA ALA A 71 -24.01 14.30 -33.71
C ALA A 71 -23.70 15.78 -33.97
N PHE A 72 -23.37 16.14 -35.22
CA PHE A 72 -23.14 17.52 -35.68
C PHE A 72 -24.38 18.15 -36.35
N ALA A 73 -25.48 17.43 -36.50
CA ALA A 73 -26.70 17.96 -37.10
C ALA A 73 -27.15 19.22 -36.37
N SER A 74 -27.63 20.24 -37.13
CA SER A 74 -28.03 21.54 -36.59
C SER A 74 -29.04 21.40 -35.46
N GLU A 75 -30.01 20.49 -35.58
CA GLU A 75 -31.03 20.24 -34.57
C GLU A 75 -30.45 19.75 -33.24
N VAL A 76 -29.41 18.87 -33.30
CA VAL A 76 -28.72 18.35 -32.13
C VAL A 76 -27.88 19.42 -31.46
N CYS A 77 -27.17 20.21 -32.23
CA CYS A 77 -26.39 21.33 -31.74
C CYS A 77 -27.24 22.43 -31.12
N GLU A 78 -28.39 22.77 -31.73
CA GLU A 78 -29.36 23.73 -31.21
C GLU A 78 -30.02 23.24 -29.91
N GLN A 79 -30.33 21.95 -29.81
CA GLN A 79 -30.85 21.32 -28.60
C GLN A 79 -29.86 21.41 -27.46
N ALA A 80 -28.62 21.04 -27.69
CA ALA A 80 -27.54 21.13 -26.69
C ALA A 80 -27.29 22.60 -26.26
N ALA A 81 -27.34 23.55 -27.20
CA ALA A 81 -27.25 24.98 -26.92
C ALA A 81 -28.40 25.51 -26.08
N LEU A 82 -29.62 25.03 -26.32
CA LEU A 82 -30.78 25.34 -25.50
C LEU A 82 -30.59 24.86 -24.07
N TYR A 83 -30.05 23.67 -23.88
CA TYR A 83 -29.78 23.11 -22.55
C TYR A 83 -28.79 23.96 -21.76
N ALA A 84 -27.70 24.41 -22.39
CA ALA A 84 -26.74 25.31 -21.75
C ALA A 84 -27.34 26.65 -21.27
N ARG A 85 -28.43 27.10 -21.88
CA ARG A 85 -29.19 28.31 -21.49
C ARG A 85 -30.26 28.03 -20.44
N SER A 86 -30.68 26.78 -20.29
CA SER A 86 -31.83 26.37 -19.48
C SER A 86 -31.50 25.88 -18.08
N VAL A 87 -30.37 26.33 -17.50
CA VAL A 87 -29.92 25.94 -16.17
C VAL A 87 -30.88 26.39 -15.07
N PRO A 88 -31.41 25.46 -14.24
CA PRO A 88 -32.28 25.81 -13.11
C PRO A 88 -31.55 26.59 -12.02
N ASN A 89 -32.28 27.30 -11.20
CA ASN A 89 -31.70 28.09 -10.11
C ASN A 89 -31.24 27.25 -8.91
N ILE A 90 -31.64 25.98 -8.85
CA ILE A 90 -31.18 25.05 -7.82
C ILE A 90 -29.69 24.69 -7.98
N TYR A 91 -29.13 24.84 -9.19
CA TYR A 91 -27.72 24.59 -9.44
C TYR A 91 -26.93 25.90 -9.51
N GLN A 92 -25.82 25.93 -8.80
CA GLN A 92 -24.82 26.97 -9.02
C GLN A 92 -24.16 26.73 -10.38
N ALA A 93 -24.03 27.74 -11.20
CA ALA A 93 -23.33 27.67 -12.47
C ALA A 93 -22.11 28.56 -12.44
N TYR A 94 -21.06 28.16 -13.15
CA TYR A 94 -19.83 28.98 -13.30
C TYR A 94 -20.18 30.27 -14.06
N GLN A 95 -20.93 30.12 -15.14
CA GLN A 95 -21.53 31.24 -15.88
C GLN A 95 -22.83 30.78 -16.56
N LYS A 96 -23.66 31.70 -16.97
CA LYS A 96 -24.88 31.45 -17.76
C LYS A 96 -24.87 32.30 -19.02
N PRO A 97 -25.04 31.70 -20.22
CA PRO A 97 -25.18 30.25 -20.51
C PRO A 97 -23.93 29.47 -20.08
N LEU A 98 -24.08 28.13 -19.93
CA LEU A 98 -22.93 27.26 -19.59
C LEU A 98 -21.84 27.37 -20.66
N PRO A 99 -20.56 27.41 -20.24
CA PRO A 99 -19.46 27.62 -21.17
C PRO A 99 -19.24 26.47 -22.15
N PHE A 100 -19.39 25.21 -21.72
CA PHE A 100 -19.08 24.05 -22.56
C PHE A 100 -20.32 23.27 -22.95
N ILE A 101 -20.41 22.98 -24.25
CA ILE A 101 -21.49 22.20 -24.82
C ILE A 101 -20.88 21.07 -25.63
N PHE A 102 -21.39 19.88 -25.42
CA PHE A 102 -20.95 18.68 -26.12
C PHE A 102 -22.12 18.00 -26.81
N THR A 103 -21.86 17.39 -27.97
CA THR A 103 -22.78 16.49 -28.64
C THR A 103 -22.04 15.20 -29.02
N SER A 104 -22.69 14.04 -28.87
CA SER A 104 -22.08 12.76 -29.18
C SER A 104 -23.11 11.71 -29.56
N ASN A 105 -22.73 10.77 -30.41
CA ASN A 105 -23.48 9.56 -30.73
C ASN A 105 -22.78 8.27 -30.29
N GLY A 106 -21.74 8.38 -29.45
CA GLY A 106 -20.92 7.24 -28.99
C GLY A 106 -19.87 6.78 -30.01
N LYS A 107 -19.74 7.46 -31.18
CA LYS A 107 -18.65 7.30 -32.17
C LYS A 107 -17.92 8.61 -32.39
N GLU A 108 -18.66 9.68 -32.49
CA GLU A 108 -18.17 11.03 -32.72
C GLU A 108 -18.50 11.90 -31.53
N LEU A 109 -17.65 12.88 -31.28
CA LEU A 109 -17.79 13.83 -30.19
C LEU A 109 -17.45 15.22 -30.69
N TYR A 110 -18.33 16.18 -30.41
CA TYR A 110 -18.14 17.58 -30.75
C TYR A 110 -18.25 18.43 -29.51
N CYS A 111 -17.49 19.54 -29.49
CA CYS A 111 -17.48 20.53 -28.40
C CYS A 111 -17.61 21.93 -28.96
N CYS A 112 -18.39 22.78 -28.26
CA CYS A 112 -18.49 24.21 -28.47
C CYS A 112 -18.19 24.93 -27.16
N ASP A 113 -17.33 25.96 -27.19
CA ASP A 113 -17.08 26.85 -26.07
C ASP A 113 -17.81 28.19 -26.30
N PHE A 114 -18.89 28.45 -25.57
CA PHE A 114 -19.72 29.64 -25.71
C PHE A 114 -19.01 30.95 -25.31
N ARG A 115 -17.81 30.89 -24.79
CA ARG A 115 -17.03 32.10 -24.47
C ARG A 115 -16.22 32.59 -25.65
N GLU A 116 -16.02 31.74 -26.67
CA GLU A 116 -15.33 32.14 -27.89
C GLU A 116 -16.20 33.09 -28.73
N GLN A 117 -15.58 34.09 -29.34
CA GLN A 117 -16.27 35.15 -30.09
C GLN A 117 -17.01 34.58 -31.33
N ASP A 118 -16.43 33.53 -31.94
CA ASP A 118 -17.00 32.75 -33.04
C ASP A 118 -17.27 31.32 -32.57
N SER A 119 -18.14 31.18 -31.54
CA SER A 119 -18.43 29.89 -30.94
C SER A 119 -19.03 28.92 -31.97
N CYS A 120 -18.35 27.82 -32.27
CA CYS A 120 -18.81 26.78 -33.18
C CYS A 120 -18.46 25.39 -32.63
N PHE A 121 -19.26 24.40 -33.01
CA PHE A 121 -18.97 23.01 -32.68
C PHE A 121 -17.79 22.53 -33.50
N ARG A 122 -16.81 21.92 -32.82
CA ARG A 122 -15.61 21.31 -33.41
C ARG A 122 -15.50 19.87 -32.96
N GLN A 123 -15.13 19.01 -33.85
CA GLN A 123 -14.88 17.61 -33.50
C GLN A 123 -13.68 17.52 -32.56
N ILE A 124 -13.81 16.73 -31.51
CA ILE A 124 -12.75 16.41 -30.55
C ILE A 124 -12.61 14.89 -30.44
N MET A 125 -11.43 14.41 -30.07
CA MET A 125 -11.15 12.98 -30.02
C MET A 125 -11.56 12.35 -28.68
N ASN A 126 -11.50 13.11 -27.60
CA ASN A 126 -11.79 12.63 -26.25
C ASN A 126 -12.59 13.68 -25.47
N ILE A 127 -13.36 13.24 -24.50
CA ILE A 127 -13.97 14.15 -23.51
C ILE A 127 -12.84 14.86 -22.75
N PRO A 128 -12.86 16.20 -22.65
CA PRO A 128 -11.87 16.93 -21.88
C PRO A 128 -11.89 16.50 -20.42
N THR A 129 -10.70 16.35 -19.84
CA THR A 129 -10.57 16.11 -18.41
C THR A 129 -11.11 17.30 -17.60
N PRO A 130 -11.56 17.11 -16.35
CA PRO A 130 -11.92 18.21 -15.47
C PRO A 130 -10.84 19.28 -15.35
N HIS A 131 -9.58 18.86 -15.32
CA HIS A 131 -8.42 19.76 -15.26
C HIS A 131 -8.30 20.65 -16.50
N GLU A 132 -8.51 20.09 -17.70
CA GLU A 132 -8.52 20.87 -18.94
C GLU A 132 -9.63 21.91 -18.94
N LEU A 133 -10.83 21.56 -18.47
CA LEU A 133 -11.93 22.53 -18.38
C LEU A 133 -11.66 23.59 -17.31
N VAL A 134 -11.10 23.22 -16.15
CA VAL A 134 -10.67 24.17 -15.12
C VAL A 134 -9.67 25.17 -15.70
N LYS A 135 -8.68 24.68 -16.43
CA LYS A 135 -7.68 25.52 -17.09
C LYS A 135 -8.32 26.45 -18.14
N ARG A 136 -9.22 25.94 -18.98
CA ARG A 136 -9.96 26.76 -19.97
C ARG A 136 -10.84 27.82 -19.30
N LEU A 137 -11.43 27.51 -18.15
CA LEU A 137 -12.26 28.44 -17.38
C LEU A 137 -11.46 29.50 -16.63
N GLY A 138 -10.14 29.36 -16.53
CA GLY A 138 -9.31 30.23 -15.69
C GLY A 138 -9.63 30.10 -14.19
N ILE A 139 -10.24 28.98 -13.78
CA ILE A 139 -10.44 28.68 -12.35
C ILE A 139 -9.07 28.41 -11.74
N GLU A 140 -8.83 28.93 -10.54
CA GLU A 140 -7.59 28.61 -9.81
C GLU A 140 -7.41 27.10 -9.71
N ASP A 141 -6.26 26.62 -10.20
CA ASP A 141 -5.86 25.24 -10.08
C ASP A 141 -5.76 24.89 -8.59
N ALA A 142 -6.46 23.84 -8.14
CA ALA A 142 -6.38 23.36 -6.76
C ALA A 142 -4.95 23.08 -6.29
N PHE A 143 -4.01 22.90 -7.22
CA PHE A 143 -2.58 22.69 -6.97
C PHE A 143 -1.72 23.93 -7.28
N ALA A 144 -2.32 25.07 -7.61
CA ALA A 144 -1.58 26.31 -7.91
C ALA A 144 -0.71 26.76 -6.73
N GLY A 145 -1.16 26.52 -5.49
CA GLY A 145 -0.43 26.84 -4.27
C GLY A 145 0.77 25.94 -3.95
N LEU A 146 0.96 24.82 -4.69
CA LEU A 146 2.06 23.88 -4.45
C LEU A 146 3.40 24.48 -4.86
N PRO A 147 4.31 24.78 -3.91
CA PRO A 147 5.65 25.27 -4.26
C PRO A 147 6.50 24.14 -4.85
N THR A 148 7.49 24.49 -5.65
CA THR A 148 8.45 23.51 -6.16
C THR A 148 9.15 22.80 -5.01
N LEU A 149 9.10 21.47 -5.02
CA LEU A 149 9.75 20.65 -4.00
C LEU A 149 11.28 20.86 -4.05
N LYS A 150 11.90 21.14 -2.91
CA LYS A 150 13.35 21.20 -2.80
C LYS A 150 13.93 19.84 -2.50
N LYS A 151 14.98 19.45 -3.24
CA LYS A 151 15.63 18.14 -3.09
C LYS A 151 16.46 18.01 -1.80
N LYS A 152 16.81 19.12 -1.15
CA LYS A 152 17.67 19.13 0.04
C LYS A 152 17.13 18.20 1.14
N GLY A 153 17.97 17.26 1.59
CA GLY A 153 17.62 16.30 2.65
C GLY A 153 16.78 15.11 2.20
N LEU A 154 16.38 15.04 0.92
CA LEU A 154 15.63 13.93 0.36
C LEU A 154 16.54 12.99 -0.43
N ARG A 155 16.24 11.69 -0.37
CA ARG A 155 16.77 10.70 -1.33
C ARG A 155 16.19 10.97 -2.72
N ASP A 156 16.93 10.63 -3.77
CA ASP A 156 16.50 10.84 -5.15
C ASP A 156 15.13 10.21 -5.43
N CYS A 157 14.92 8.97 -4.97
CA CYS A 157 13.65 8.27 -5.12
C CYS A 157 12.47 8.93 -4.39
N GLN A 158 12.71 9.57 -3.24
CA GLN A 158 11.68 10.28 -2.49
C GLN A 158 11.29 11.59 -3.19
N TYR A 159 12.29 12.32 -3.66
CA TYR A 159 12.10 13.54 -4.44
C TYR A 159 11.33 13.26 -5.74
N GLU A 160 11.76 12.23 -6.50
CA GLU A 160 11.10 11.78 -7.73
C GLU A 160 9.65 11.37 -7.46
N ALA A 161 9.42 10.53 -6.44
CA ALA A 161 8.09 10.01 -6.12
C ALA A 161 7.08 11.11 -5.80
N VAL A 162 7.47 12.10 -4.97
CA VAL A 162 6.56 13.19 -4.60
C VAL A 162 6.37 14.15 -5.78
N THR A 163 7.43 14.47 -6.53
CA THR A 163 7.33 15.35 -7.70
C THR A 163 6.42 14.76 -8.79
N GLU A 164 6.58 13.46 -9.08
CA GLU A 164 5.75 12.78 -10.08
C GLU A 164 4.30 12.57 -9.59
N LEU A 165 4.07 12.40 -8.27
CA LEU A 165 2.73 12.41 -7.70
C LEU A 165 2.02 13.74 -7.96
N GLU A 166 2.68 14.86 -7.66
CA GLU A 166 2.13 16.20 -7.86
C GLU A 166 1.82 16.47 -9.33
N LYS A 167 2.70 16.05 -10.24
CA LYS A 167 2.45 16.14 -11.69
C LYS A 167 1.26 15.30 -12.12
N SER A 168 1.16 14.06 -11.63
CA SER A 168 0.07 13.15 -11.91
C SER A 168 -1.27 13.72 -11.45
N PHE A 169 -1.33 14.29 -10.25
CA PHE A 169 -2.53 14.91 -9.71
C PHE A 169 -2.92 16.18 -10.46
N ARG A 170 -1.96 17.01 -10.85
CA ARG A 170 -2.18 18.17 -11.72
C ARG A 170 -2.71 17.79 -13.10
N ALA A 171 -2.30 16.63 -13.61
CA ALA A 171 -2.81 16.08 -14.86
C ALA A 171 -4.21 15.46 -14.74
N GLY A 172 -4.86 15.58 -13.57
CA GLY A 172 -6.21 15.08 -13.32
C GLY A 172 -6.31 13.60 -12.99
N GLN A 173 -5.17 12.90 -12.81
CA GLN A 173 -5.19 11.49 -12.41
C GLN A 173 -5.67 11.35 -10.97
N ASN A 174 -6.59 10.42 -10.71
CA ASN A 174 -7.11 10.15 -9.37
C ASN A 174 -6.43 8.98 -8.67
N ARG A 175 -5.64 8.19 -9.40
CA ARG A 175 -4.92 7.02 -8.87
C ARG A 175 -3.47 7.09 -9.29
N ALA A 176 -2.55 6.87 -8.36
CA ALA A 176 -1.11 6.85 -8.61
C ALA A 176 -0.45 5.70 -7.87
N LEU A 177 0.45 4.97 -8.52
CA LEU A 177 1.21 3.87 -7.95
C LEU A 177 2.68 4.22 -7.83
N MET A 178 3.21 4.16 -6.62
CA MET A 178 4.63 4.26 -6.31
C MET A 178 5.22 2.89 -6.05
N VAL A 179 6.05 2.40 -6.95
CA VAL A 179 6.83 1.19 -6.74
C VAL A 179 8.16 1.58 -6.11
N LEU A 180 8.29 1.30 -4.82
CA LEU A 180 9.44 1.67 -4.01
C LEU A 180 9.97 0.45 -3.25
N ALA A 181 11.22 0.11 -3.42
CA ALA A 181 11.86 -1.00 -2.74
C ALA A 181 11.71 -0.92 -1.20
N THR A 182 11.82 -2.05 -0.54
CA THR A 182 11.86 -2.08 0.93
C THR A 182 13.10 -1.32 1.41
N GLY A 183 12.98 -0.50 2.46
CA GLY A 183 14.13 0.19 3.02
C GLY A 183 14.40 1.61 2.52
N VAL A 184 13.74 2.02 1.46
CA VAL A 184 14.00 3.33 0.84
C VAL A 184 13.24 4.50 1.51
N GLY A 185 12.40 4.21 2.50
CA GLY A 185 11.65 5.23 3.25
C GLY A 185 10.27 5.51 2.68
N LYS A 186 9.50 4.46 2.33
CA LYS A 186 8.11 4.58 1.84
C LYS A 186 7.24 5.45 2.74
N THR A 187 7.24 5.19 4.05
CA THR A 187 6.45 5.94 5.03
C THR A 187 6.87 7.41 5.08
N TYR A 188 8.17 7.70 5.03
CA TYR A 188 8.67 9.08 4.94
C TYR A 188 8.16 9.80 3.69
N THR A 189 8.18 9.12 2.54
CA THR A 189 7.64 9.65 1.28
C THR A 189 6.14 9.94 1.39
N ALA A 190 5.39 9.05 2.05
CA ALA A 190 3.96 9.23 2.34
C ALA A 190 3.70 10.43 3.26
N CYS A 191 4.48 10.59 4.35
CA CYS A 191 4.39 11.74 5.25
C CYS A 191 4.65 13.06 4.49
N LEU A 192 5.67 13.09 3.64
CA LEU A 192 6.00 14.27 2.83
C LEU A 192 4.87 14.59 1.83
N ALA A 193 4.34 13.58 1.15
CA ALA A 193 3.21 13.76 0.22
C ALA A 193 1.98 14.28 0.96
N ALA A 194 1.60 13.67 2.10
CA ALA A 194 0.49 14.12 2.92
C ALA A 194 0.67 15.56 3.41
N TYR A 195 1.87 15.89 3.92
CA TYR A 195 2.19 17.25 4.35
C TYR A 195 1.95 18.27 3.23
N ARG A 196 2.50 18.01 2.05
CA ARG A 196 2.41 18.96 0.94
C ARG A 196 0.99 19.13 0.43
N MET A 197 0.22 18.03 0.36
CA MET A 197 -1.19 18.09 -0.03
C MET A 197 -2.03 18.87 0.99
N LEU A 198 -1.85 18.61 2.28
CA LEU A 198 -2.57 19.32 3.35
C LEU A 198 -2.17 20.79 3.47
N SER A 199 -0.90 21.14 3.23
CA SER A 199 -0.39 22.52 3.42
C SER A 199 -0.69 23.44 2.24
N TYR A 200 -0.66 22.91 1.01
CA TYR A 200 -0.59 23.73 -0.20
C TYR A 200 -1.73 23.49 -1.18
N THR A 201 -2.72 22.63 -0.81
CA THR A 201 -3.91 22.36 -1.60
C THR A 201 -5.16 22.48 -0.74
N PRO A 202 -6.37 22.50 -1.32
CA PRO A 202 -7.61 22.48 -0.56
C PRO A 202 -7.89 21.20 0.24
N MET A 203 -7.05 20.17 0.12
CA MET A 203 -7.22 18.90 0.85
C MET A 203 -7.12 19.12 2.36
N ARG A 204 -7.99 18.45 3.12
CA ARG A 204 -8.11 18.60 4.58
C ARG A 204 -7.87 17.30 5.32
N ARG A 205 -8.19 16.16 4.70
CA ARG A 205 -8.16 14.84 5.35
C ARG A 205 -7.49 13.80 4.49
N VAL A 206 -6.51 13.14 5.08
CA VAL A 206 -5.76 12.04 4.46
C VAL A 206 -5.98 10.78 5.27
N LEU A 207 -6.33 9.69 4.61
CA LEU A 207 -6.34 8.36 5.20
C LEU A 207 -5.03 7.66 4.87
N PHE A 208 -4.35 7.13 5.88
CA PHE A 208 -3.17 6.27 5.70
C PHE A 208 -3.53 4.84 6.08
N LEU A 209 -3.67 3.98 5.08
CA LEU A 209 -3.99 2.57 5.27
C LEU A 209 -2.72 1.74 5.40
N VAL A 210 -2.67 0.95 6.46
CA VAL A 210 -1.60 0.00 6.75
C VAL A 210 -2.14 -1.44 6.68
N ASP A 211 -1.25 -2.37 6.38
CA ASP A 211 -1.60 -3.80 6.29
C ASP A 211 -1.98 -4.39 7.66
N ARG A 212 -1.30 -3.97 8.74
CA ARG A 212 -1.49 -4.52 10.09
C ARG A 212 -1.47 -3.45 11.17
N ASN A 213 -2.12 -3.75 12.30
CA ASN A 213 -2.28 -2.81 13.42
C ASN A 213 -0.95 -2.36 14.05
N ASN A 214 0.05 -3.25 14.16
CA ASN A 214 1.37 -2.89 14.66
C ASN A 214 2.07 -1.87 13.74
N LEU A 215 1.82 -1.93 12.42
CA LEU A 215 2.30 -0.94 11.45
C LEU A 215 1.59 0.41 11.62
N GLY A 216 0.33 0.40 12.06
CA GLY A 216 -0.39 1.62 12.39
C GLY A 216 0.28 2.41 13.53
N LYS A 217 0.75 1.71 14.59
CA LYS A 217 1.51 2.35 15.69
C LYS A 217 2.86 2.88 15.22
N GLN A 218 3.53 2.14 14.34
CA GLN A 218 4.78 2.59 13.73
C GLN A 218 4.57 3.81 12.84
N ALA A 219 3.55 3.79 11.98
CA ALA A 219 3.21 4.92 11.11
C ALA A 219 2.85 6.18 11.95
N GLU A 220 2.06 6.02 13.02
CA GLU A 220 1.76 7.10 13.97
C GLU A 220 3.05 7.71 14.56
N GLY A 221 4.02 6.87 14.93
CA GLY A 221 5.34 7.30 15.39
C GLY A 221 6.15 8.02 14.30
N GLU A 222 6.12 7.54 13.07
CA GLU A 222 6.83 8.16 11.95
C GLU A 222 6.22 9.50 11.56
N PHE A 223 4.89 9.64 11.52
CA PHE A 223 4.24 10.95 11.37
C PHE A 223 4.59 11.89 12.54
N GLY A 224 4.67 11.39 13.78
CA GLY A 224 5.04 12.18 14.95
C GLY A 224 6.50 12.65 14.95
N THR A 225 7.41 11.88 14.37
CA THR A 225 8.84 12.20 14.28
C THR A 225 9.25 12.87 12.97
N PHE A 226 8.36 12.84 11.97
CA PHE A 226 8.62 13.49 10.69
C PHE A 226 8.86 14.99 10.87
N ARG A 227 9.98 15.45 10.34
CA ARG A 227 10.33 16.87 10.35
C ARG A 227 10.55 17.34 8.93
N LEU A 228 10.04 18.52 8.65
CA LEU A 228 10.24 19.20 7.38
C LEU A 228 11.71 19.54 7.19
N THR A 229 12.24 19.18 6.03
CA THR A 229 13.63 19.49 5.67
C THR A 229 13.89 20.97 5.49
N GLU A 230 12.85 21.77 5.27
CA GLU A 230 12.94 23.20 5.00
C GLU A 230 13.10 24.05 6.26
N ASN A 231 12.34 23.76 7.31
CA ASN A 231 12.28 24.57 8.54
C ASN A 231 12.43 23.75 9.85
N GLY A 232 12.47 22.43 9.76
CA GLY A 232 12.61 21.53 10.90
C GLY A 232 11.33 21.36 11.75
N GLU A 233 10.18 21.91 11.32
CA GLU A 233 8.91 21.75 12.03
C GLU A 233 8.45 20.30 12.02
N ALA A 234 7.86 19.84 13.12
CA ALA A 234 7.30 18.50 13.23
C ALA A 234 5.90 18.46 12.62
N PHE A 235 5.56 17.38 11.91
CA PHE A 235 4.26 17.20 11.28
C PHE A 235 3.10 17.36 12.27
N ASN A 236 3.23 16.76 13.44
CA ASN A 236 2.22 16.76 14.50
C ASN A 236 2.04 18.10 15.23
N THR A 237 2.89 19.09 14.98
CA THR A 237 2.68 20.47 15.46
C THR A 237 1.78 21.28 14.54
N ILE A 238 1.63 20.82 13.29
CA ILE A 238 0.86 21.51 12.25
C ILE A 238 -0.47 20.80 12.00
N PHE A 239 -0.44 19.46 11.96
CA PHE A 239 -1.59 18.62 11.62
C PHE A 239 -1.88 17.58 12.71
N THR A 240 -3.17 17.35 12.95
CA THR A 240 -3.63 16.32 13.90
C THR A 240 -3.59 14.94 13.24
N VAL A 241 -2.84 14.03 13.85
CA VAL A 241 -2.71 12.63 13.40
C VAL A 241 -3.41 11.72 14.41
N ASN A 242 -4.38 10.95 13.96
CA ASN A 242 -5.12 10.02 14.80
C ASN A 242 -5.11 8.61 14.23
N ARG A 243 -4.92 7.62 15.09
CA ARG A 243 -5.12 6.22 14.72
C ARG A 243 -6.53 5.80 15.08
N LEU A 244 -7.24 5.16 14.14
CA LEU A 244 -8.59 4.64 14.36
C LEU A 244 -8.56 3.52 15.39
N ARG A 245 -9.08 3.79 16.58
CA ARG A 245 -9.16 2.84 17.72
C ARG A 245 -10.60 2.56 18.17
N SER A 246 -11.53 3.41 17.78
CA SER A 246 -12.95 3.32 18.13
C SER A 246 -13.82 3.71 16.94
N SER A 247 -15.11 3.48 17.04
CA SER A 247 -16.09 3.83 16.00
C SER A 247 -16.37 5.35 15.93
N SER A 248 -15.35 6.18 16.16
CA SER A 248 -15.41 7.63 15.98
C SER A 248 -14.05 8.18 15.57
N ILE A 249 -14.08 9.15 14.65
CA ILE A 249 -12.91 9.91 14.21
C ILE A 249 -13.07 11.32 14.77
N PRO A 250 -12.09 11.86 15.50
CA PRO A 250 -12.13 13.25 15.95
C PRO A 250 -12.27 14.19 14.75
N SER A 251 -13.14 15.20 14.86
CA SER A 251 -13.47 16.11 13.76
C SER A 251 -12.30 16.97 13.26
N ASP A 252 -11.29 17.16 14.11
CA ASP A 252 -10.06 17.89 13.84
C ASP A 252 -8.95 17.04 13.22
N SER A 253 -9.21 15.75 12.94
CA SER A 253 -8.22 14.84 12.35
C SER A 253 -7.87 15.24 10.92
N ASN A 254 -6.60 15.55 10.68
CA ASN A 254 -6.07 15.78 9.34
C ASN A 254 -5.55 14.47 8.70
N VAL A 255 -4.92 13.61 9.51
CA VAL A 255 -4.47 12.29 9.08
C VAL A 255 -5.10 11.22 9.96
N VAL A 256 -5.76 10.26 9.35
CA VAL A 256 -6.32 9.10 10.01
C VAL A 256 -5.50 7.87 9.60
N ILE A 257 -4.98 7.14 10.55
CA ILE A 257 -4.23 5.89 10.32
C ILE A 257 -5.13 4.72 10.69
N SER A 258 -5.32 3.78 9.78
CA SER A 258 -6.16 2.60 10.00
C SER A 258 -5.64 1.38 9.25
N THR A 259 -6.08 0.19 9.67
CA THR A 259 -6.06 -0.99 8.80
C THR A 259 -7.33 -1.00 7.95
N ILE A 260 -7.29 -1.72 6.82
CA ILE A 260 -8.46 -1.85 5.95
C ILE A 260 -9.60 -2.62 6.65
N GLN A 261 -9.26 -3.59 7.51
CA GLN A 261 -10.20 -4.38 8.30
C GLN A 261 -10.99 -3.48 9.26
N ARG A 262 -10.30 -2.64 10.05
CA ARG A 262 -10.94 -1.73 11.00
C ARG A 262 -11.84 -0.72 10.29
N LEU A 263 -11.41 -0.23 9.14
CA LEU A 263 -12.21 0.69 8.34
C LEU A 263 -13.46 0.01 7.79
N PHE A 264 -13.34 -1.26 7.37
CA PHE A 264 -14.47 -2.06 6.93
C PHE A 264 -15.49 -2.29 8.06
N SER A 265 -15.03 -2.72 9.27
CA SER A 265 -15.91 -2.87 10.45
C SER A 265 -16.58 -1.54 10.82
N PHE A 266 -15.84 -0.42 10.75
CA PHE A 266 -16.41 0.89 11.00
C PHE A 266 -17.52 1.26 10.02
N LEU A 267 -17.32 1.02 8.71
CA LEU A 267 -18.32 1.30 7.68
C LEU A 267 -19.57 0.43 7.84
N LYS A 268 -19.42 -0.80 8.32
CA LYS A 268 -20.55 -1.68 8.65
C LYS A 268 -21.28 -1.30 9.95
N GLY A 269 -20.73 -0.40 10.75
CA GLY A 269 -21.26 -0.04 12.07
C GLY A 269 -20.98 -1.10 13.14
N GLU A 270 -20.00 -2.00 12.92
CA GLU A 270 -19.56 -3.01 13.88
C GLU A 270 -18.63 -2.40 14.94
N THR A 271 -18.55 -3.05 16.10
CA THR A 271 -17.61 -2.63 17.16
C THR A 271 -16.19 -2.95 16.71
N ILE A 272 -15.29 -1.98 16.77
CA ILE A 272 -13.87 -2.20 16.45
C ILE A 272 -13.20 -2.86 17.65
N GLU A 273 -12.75 -4.10 17.48
CA GLU A 273 -11.97 -4.83 18.51
C GLU A 273 -10.47 -4.65 18.27
N ASP A 274 -9.68 -4.63 19.37
CA ASP A 274 -8.22 -4.48 19.28
C ASP A 274 -7.51 -5.69 18.63
N ASN A 275 -8.22 -6.81 18.48
CA ASN A 275 -7.73 -8.08 17.91
C ASN A 275 -8.07 -8.27 16.42
N ASP A 276 -8.61 -7.26 15.73
CA ASP A 276 -8.97 -7.33 14.30
C ASP A 276 -7.74 -7.37 13.35
N ASP A 277 -6.75 -8.18 13.71
CA ASP A 277 -5.63 -8.54 12.84
C ASP A 277 -5.91 -9.84 12.05
N ASP A 278 -7.15 -10.34 12.05
CA ASP A 278 -7.52 -11.52 11.29
C ASP A 278 -7.37 -11.24 9.79
N GLU A 279 -6.44 -11.97 9.18
CA GLU A 279 -6.13 -11.89 7.75
C GLU A 279 -7.27 -12.44 6.87
N ASN A 280 -8.34 -12.95 7.51
CA ASN A 280 -9.44 -13.61 6.83
C ASN A 280 -10.41 -12.55 6.29
N GLU A 281 -10.40 -12.40 4.99
CA GLU A 281 -11.44 -11.65 4.28
C GLU A 281 -12.80 -12.36 4.50
N PRO A 282 -13.88 -11.60 4.79
CA PRO A 282 -15.22 -12.19 4.83
C PRO A 282 -15.52 -12.92 3.52
N ILE A 283 -15.93 -14.17 3.62
CA ILE A 283 -16.21 -15.05 2.46
C ILE A 283 -17.44 -14.55 1.68
N GLU A 284 -18.37 -13.88 2.36
CA GLU A 284 -19.60 -13.36 1.74
C GLU A 284 -19.36 -11.98 1.12
N GLU A 285 -19.92 -11.79 -0.07
CA GLU A 285 -19.91 -10.51 -0.76
C GLU A 285 -20.80 -9.50 -0.03
N VAL A 286 -20.18 -8.47 0.57
CA VAL A 286 -20.88 -7.46 1.37
C VAL A 286 -21.04 -6.18 0.57
N THR A 287 -22.23 -5.58 0.62
CA THR A 287 -22.47 -4.22 0.16
C THR A 287 -22.29 -3.27 1.35
N LEU A 288 -21.46 -2.22 1.18
CA LEU A 288 -21.26 -1.22 2.23
C LEU A 288 -22.36 -0.16 2.13
N PRO A 289 -23.21 0.00 3.16
CA PRO A 289 -24.21 1.04 3.16
C PRO A 289 -23.56 2.43 3.40
N PRO A 290 -24.22 3.53 2.99
CA PRO A 290 -23.79 4.87 3.38
C PRO A 290 -23.70 5.00 4.91
N ASN A 291 -22.55 5.46 5.42
CA ASN A 291 -22.33 5.65 6.85
C ASN A 291 -22.32 7.16 7.17
N PRO A 292 -23.30 7.67 7.96
CA PRO A 292 -23.37 9.11 8.28
C PRO A 292 -22.16 9.64 9.04
N ASN A 293 -21.48 8.78 9.81
CA ASN A 293 -20.29 9.16 10.59
C ASN A 293 -19.00 9.12 9.75
N LEU A 294 -19.05 8.49 8.58
CA LEU A 294 -17.92 8.37 7.67
C LEU A 294 -18.45 8.38 6.22
N PRO A 295 -18.91 9.54 5.70
CA PRO A 295 -19.42 9.65 4.36
C PRO A 295 -18.34 9.35 3.30
N HIS A 296 -18.77 9.01 2.08
CA HIS A 296 -17.87 8.58 1.01
C HIS A 296 -16.86 9.67 0.57
N ASP A 297 -17.16 10.94 0.83
CA ASP A 297 -16.32 12.11 0.54
C ASP A 297 -15.50 12.58 1.77
N TYR A 298 -15.47 11.80 2.85
CA TYR A 298 -14.78 12.18 4.08
C TYR A 298 -13.28 12.42 3.90
N PHE A 299 -12.63 11.61 3.05
CA PHE A 299 -11.21 11.72 2.78
C PHE A 299 -10.93 12.30 1.38
N ASP A 300 -10.01 13.25 1.30
CA ASP A 300 -9.55 13.84 0.03
C ASP A 300 -8.48 12.98 -0.64
N MET A 301 -7.67 12.27 0.16
CA MET A 301 -6.60 11.39 -0.31
C MET A 301 -6.49 10.15 0.57
N ILE A 302 -6.25 8.99 -0.05
CA ILE A 302 -5.99 7.73 0.63
C ILE A 302 -4.64 7.21 0.17
N ILE A 303 -3.71 7.08 1.11
CA ILE A 303 -2.40 6.48 0.89
C ILE A 303 -2.46 5.04 1.42
N ILE A 304 -2.11 4.06 0.58
CA ILE A 304 -2.26 2.64 0.87
C ILE A 304 -0.88 2.01 0.88
N ASP A 305 -0.39 1.64 2.07
CA ASP A 305 0.86 0.90 2.20
C ASP A 305 0.63 -0.58 1.88
N GLU A 306 1.61 -1.21 1.23
CA GLU A 306 1.54 -2.57 0.67
C GLU A 306 0.24 -2.83 -0.10
N CYS A 307 -0.13 -1.88 -0.97
CA CYS A 307 -1.42 -1.79 -1.65
C CYS A 307 -1.81 -3.05 -2.45
N HIS A 308 -0.83 -3.88 -2.84
CA HIS A 308 -1.09 -5.15 -3.52
C HIS A 308 -1.95 -6.14 -2.70
N ARG A 309 -2.12 -5.91 -1.39
CA ARG A 309 -2.94 -6.75 -0.49
C ARG A 309 -4.38 -6.22 -0.32
N SER A 310 -4.61 -4.94 -0.56
CA SER A 310 -5.88 -4.25 -0.23
C SER A 310 -6.80 -4.03 -1.44
N ILE A 311 -6.43 -4.54 -2.63
CA ILE A 311 -7.16 -4.28 -3.89
C ILE A 311 -8.13 -5.40 -4.31
N TYR A 312 -8.35 -6.38 -3.46
CA TYR A 312 -9.20 -7.54 -3.77
C TYR A 312 -10.47 -7.56 -2.93
N GLY A 313 -11.47 -8.29 -3.41
CA GLY A 313 -12.68 -8.67 -2.70
C GLY A 313 -13.36 -7.53 -1.94
N ASN A 314 -13.68 -7.75 -0.69
CA ASN A 314 -14.34 -6.75 0.16
C ASN A 314 -13.44 -5.56 0.52
N TRP A 315 -12.11 -5.74 0.54
CA TRP A 315 -11.16 -4.65 0.77
C TRP A 315 -11.19 -3.62 -0.35
N ARG A 316 -11.31 -4.09 -1.57
CA ARG A 316 -11.50 -3.23 -2.74
C ARG A 316 -12.76 -2.36 -2.62
N LYS A 317 -13.87 -2.92 -2.10
CA LYS A 317 -15.12 -2.18 -1.88
C LYS A 317 -14.97 -1.01 -0.89
N VAL A 318 -14.09 -1.16 0.12
CA VAL A 318 -13.76 -0.05 1.03
C VAL A 318 -13.08 1.08 0.29
N LEU A 319 -12.16 0.78 -0.62
CA LEU A 319 -11.50 1.81 -1.43
C LEU A 319 -12.45 2.45 -2.45
N GLU A 320 -13.35 1.67 -3.01
CA GLU A 320 -14.38 2.15 -3.95
C GLU A 320 -15.49 2.95 -3.25
N TYR A 321 -15.72 2.72 -1.95
CA TYR A 321 -16.64 3.51 -1.15
C TYR A 321 -16.22 4.99 -1.08
N PHE A 322 -14.92 5.27 -0.96
CA PHE A 322 -14.37 6.63 -0.96
C PHE A 322 -14.03 7.09 -2.38
N ASP A 323 -15.02 7.10 -3.25
CA ASP A 323 -14.87 7.30 -4.68
C ASP A 323 -14.42 8.71 -5.09
N THR A 324 -14.53 9.70 -4.20
CA THR A 324 -14.04 11.07 -4.40
C THR A 324 -12.57 11.23 -4.03
N ALA A 325 -12.01 10.30 -3.24
CA ALA A 325 -10.65 10.38 -2.76
C ALA A 325 -9.63 10.07 -3.87
N ARG A 326 -8.48 10.75 -3.84
CA ARG A 326 -7.33 10.39 -4.66
C ARG A 326 -6.57 9.25 -4.01
N LEU A 327 -6.29 8.18 -4.77
CA LEU A 327 -5.64 6.98 -4.26
C LEU A 327 -4.15 6.98 -4.59
N VAL A 328 -3.31 6.76 -3.59
CA VAL A 328 -1.86 6.62 -3.73
C VAL A 328 -1.46 5.25 -3.21
N GLY A 329 -1.05 4.36 -4.09
CA GLY A 329 -0.55 3.03 -3.71
C GLY A 329 0.96 3.04 -3.50
N LEU A 330 1.42 2.44 -2.41
CA LEU A 330 2.82 2.16 -2.12
C LEU A 330 3.04 0.66 -2.12
N THR A 331 4.03 0.17 -2.84
CA THR A 331 4.41 -1.24 -2.82
C THR A 331 5.86 -1.43 -3.25
N ALA A 332 6.51 -2.48 -2.74
CA ALA A 332 7.79 -2.95 -3.28
C ALA A 332 7.59 -4.05 -4.34
N THR A 333 6.40 -4.65 -4.39
CA THR A 333 6.09 -5.85 -5.17
C THR A 333 4.80 -5.67 -5.97
N PRO A 334 4.83 -4.86 -7.04
CA PRO A 334 3.64 -4.68 -7.88
C PRO A 334 3.33 -5.99 -8.61
N ILE A 335 2.05 -6.32 -8.68
CA ILE A 335 1.51 -7.42 -9.49
C ILE A 335 0.61 -6.84 -10.59
N PRO A 336 0.29 -7.57 -11.66
CA PRO A 336 -0.51 -7.05 -12.76
C PRO A 336 -1.83 -6.43 -12.32
N GLU A 337 -2.51 -7.04 -11.35
CA GLU A 337 -3.78 -6.57 -10.80
C GLU A 337 -3.61 -5.23 -10.07
N THR A 338 -2.49 -5.04 -9.36
CA THR A 338 -2.15 -3.75 -8.73
C THR A 338 -1.99 -2.67 -9.79
N MET A 339 -1.28 -2.96 -10.86
CA MET A 339 -1.11 -2.04 -11.98
C MET A 339 -2.45 -1.64 -12.59
N ALA A 340 -3.32 -2.62 -12.85
CA ALA A 340 -4.66 -2.39 -13.41
C ALA A 340 -5.53 -1.55 -12.47
N PHE A 341 -5.54 -1.84 -11.16
CA PHE A 341 -6.32 -1.07 -10.18
C PHE A 341 -5.91 0.41 -10.13
N PHE A 342 -4.63 0.72 -10.31
CA PHE A 342 -4.12 2.08 -10.39
C PHE A 342 -4.08 2.63 -11.82
N ASN A 343 -4.92 2.14 -12.74
CA ASN A 343 -5.05 2.59 -14.14
C ASN A 343 -3.72 2.59 -14.91
N ASN A 344 -2.80 1.69 -14.56
CA ASN A 344 -1.42 1.65 -15.06
C ASN A 344 -0.61 2.95 -14.83
N ASN A 345 -1.11 3.85 -13.97
CA ASN A 345 -0.43 5.10 -13.61
C ASN A 345 0.66 4.86 -12.57
N ARG A 346 1.72 4.16 -12.98
CA ARG A 346 2.93 3.98 -12.19
C ARG A 346 3.83 5.21 -12.32
N ILE A 347 3.83 6.07 -11.31
CA ILE A 347 4.55 7.35 -11.31
C ILE A 347 6.04 7.21 -10.99
N VAL A 348 6.43 6.18 -10.25
CA VAL A 348 7.83 5.87 -9.94
C VAL A 348 8.05 4.37 -9.90
N ASN A 349 9.25 3.94 -10.31
CA ASN A 349 9.69 2.55 -10.24
C ASN A 349 11.14 2.49 -9.72
N TYR A 350 11.27 2.40 -8.40
CA TYR A 350 12.55 2.34 -7.73
C TYR A 350 12.78 0.95 -7.15
N THR A 351 13.45 0.09 -7.93
CA THR A 351 13.67 -1.32 -7.61
C THR A 351 14.75 -1.51 -6.53
N LEU A 352 14.83 -2.73 -5.99
CA LEU A 352 15.87 -3.09 -5.04
C LEU A 352 17.26 -2.93 -5.64
N GLU A 353 17.45 -3.36 -6.88
CA GLU A 353 18.73 -3.27 -7.60
C GLU A 353 19.17 -1.81 -7.72
N LYS A 354 18.26 -0.91 -8.13
CA LYS A 354 18.55 0.53 -8.20
C LYS A 354 18.92 1.08 -6.83
N SER A 355 18.22 0.67 -5.78
CA SER A 355 18.50 1.12 -4.42
C SER A 355 19.86 0.66 -3.87
N ILE A 356 20.35 -0.50 -4.33
CA ILE A 356 21.69 -1.01 -4.00
C ILE A 356 22.75 -0.20 -4.75
N VAL A 357 22.57 0.04 -6.04
CA VAL A 357 23.47 0.88 -6.85
C VAL A 357 23.60 2.28 -6.27
N ASP A 358 22.50 2.86 -5.80
CA ASP A 358 22.47 4.19 -5.18
C ASP A 358 22.98 4.19 -3.71
N GLY A 359 23.39 3.04 -3.16
CA GLY A 359 23.89 2.90 -1.78
C GLY A 359 22.81 3.11 -0.69
N VAL A 360 21.54 3.07 -1.05
CA VAL A 360 20.41 3.19 -0.09
C VAL A 360 20.18 1.88 0.64
N ASN A 361 20.40 0.75 -0.02
CA ASN A 361 20.30 -0.59 0.52
C ASN A 361 21.63 -1.34 0.30
N VAL A 362 21.88 -2.40 1.09
CA VAL A 362 23.00 -3.30 0.91
C VAL A 362 22.60 -4.53 0.08
N ASP A 363 23.58 -5.13 -0.58
CA ASP A 363 23.37 -6.32 -1.41
C ASP A 363 23.16 -7.57 -0.55
N CYS A 364 22.65 -8.62 -1.19
CA CYS A 364 22.36 -9.92 -0.61
C CYS A 364 23.31 -10.97 -1.14
N ARG A 365 24.04 -11.64 -0.25
CA ARG A 365 24.80 -12.84 -0.58
C ARG A 365 24.03 -14.08 -0.13
N VAL A 366 23.90 -15.06 -1.01
CA VAL A 366 23.16 -16.30 -0.71
C VAL A 366 24.14 -17.38 -0.30
N TYR A 367 23.93 -17.97 0.88
CA TYR A 367 24.65 -19.13 1.36
C TYR A 367 23.67 -20.29 1.57
N ARG A 368 23.92 -21.45 0.97
CA ARG A 368 23.02 -22.60 1.04
C ARG A 368 23.63 -23.72 1.89
N ILE A 369 22.95 -24.03 2.99
CA ILE A 369 23.24 -25.21 3.78
C ILE A 369 22.42 -26.37 3.20
N LYS A 370 23.12 -27.33 2.58
CA LYS A 370 22.50 -28.53 2.02
C LYS A 370 22.58 -29.67 3.01
N THR A 371 21.43 -30.30 3.26
CA THR A 371 21.35 -31.52 4.06
C THR A 371 20.82 -32.66 3.19
N GLN A 372 21.15 -33.89 3.50
CA GLN A 372 20.63 -35.06 2.78
C GLN A 372 19.10 -35.04 2.74
N VAL A 373 18.48 -34.63 3.84
CA VAL A 373 17.02 -34.51 3.98
C VAL A 373 16.45 -33.43 3.04
N THR A 374 17.15 -32.33 2.84
CA THR A 374 16.68 -31.26 1.94
C THR A 374 16.87 -31.60 0.46
N GLU A 375 17.76 -32.51 0.10
CA GLU A 375 17.99 -32.92 -1.30
C GLU A 375 17.15 -34.11 -1.75
N THR A 376 16.99 -35.12 -0.91
CA THR A 376 16.37 -36.42 -1.29
C THR A 376 15.08 -36.77 -0.55
N GLY A 377 14.67 -35.96 0.42
CA GLY A 377 13.61 -36.34 1.36
C GLY A 377 14.17 -37.15 2.54
N GLY A 378 13.33 -37.49 3.49
CA GLY A 378 13.73 -38.23 4.68
C GLY A 378 12.76 -39.37 5.00
N ALA A 379 13.23 -40.29 5.83
CA ALA A 379 12.39 -41.34 6.40
C ALA A 379 12.40 -41.21 7.93
N ILE A 380 11.24 -41.36 8.56
CA ILE A 380 11.14 -41.56 9.99
C ILE A 380 11.10 -43.05 10.20
N LEU A 381 12.11 -43.55 10.90
CA LEU A 381 12.24 -45.00 11.15
C LEU A 381 11.21 -45.46 12.23
N GLU A 382 10.87 -46.72 12.17
CA GLU A 382 10.04 -47.36 13.21
C GLU A 382 10.69 -47.16 14.60
N GLY A 383 9.90 -46.68 15.56
CA GLY A 383 10.37 -46.36 16.91
C GLY A 383 10.91 -44.97 17.15
N GLU A 384 11.19 -44.16 16.10
CA GLU A 384 11.57 -42.77 16.26
C GLU A 384 10.42 -41.90 16.79
N LYS A 385 10.75 -41.01 17.72
CA LYS A 385 9.80 -40.05 18.29
C LYS A 385 9.84 -38.77 17.50
N PHE A 386 8.67 -38.35 16.99
CA PHE A 386 8.53 -37.05 16.31
C PHE A 386 7.32 -36.28 16.87
N LYS A 387 7.30 -34.99 16.66
CA LYS A 387 6.18 -34.12 17.04
C LYS A 387 5.24 -33.95 15.85
N GLU A 388 4.00 -34.32 16.02
CA GLU A 388 2.94 -34.12 15.04
C GLU A 388 2.02 -33.01 15.52
N GLU A 389 1.74 -32.04 14.67
CA GLU A 389 0.81 -30.93 14.94
C GLU A 389 -0.50 -31.14 14.17
N THR A 390 -1.62 -31.04 14.86
CA THR A 390 -2.92 -31.18 14.23
C THR A 390 -3.32 -29.88 13.54
N ARG A 391 -3.52 -29.92 12.23
CA ARG A 391 -3.72 -28.79 11.32
C ARG A 391 -4.85 -27.81 11.72
N TYR A 392 -5.86 -28.29 12.45
CA TYR A 392 -7.03 -27.47 12.83
C TYR A 392 -7.02 -26.99 14.29
N THR A 393 -6.25 -27.60 15.15
CA THR A 393 -6.24 -27.28 16.59
C THR A 393 -4.91 -26.76 17.08
N GLY A 394 -3.83 -26.83 16.28
CA GLY A 394 -2.48 -26.47 16.70
C GLY A 394 -1.91 -27.36 17.82
N GLU A 395 -2.60 -28.46 18.16
CA GLU A 395 -2.18 -29.34 19.25
C GLU A 395 -0.97 -30.18 18.83
N VAL A 396 0.12 -30.04 19.55
CA VAL A 396 1.39 -30.75 19.28
C VAL A 396 1.45 -32.00 20.17
N LYS A 397 1.50 -33.20 19.54
CA LYS A 397 1.69 -34.49 20.23
C LYS A 397 3.01 -35.11 19.84
N THR A 398 3.72 -35.67 20.83
CA THR A 398 4.89 -36.51 20.55
C THR A 398 4.39 -37.92 20.25
N VAL A 399 4.57 -38.35 19.02
CA VAL A 399 4.16 -39.66 18.53
C VAL A 399 5.40 -40.50 18.21
N SER A 400 5.38 -41.77 18.53
CA SER A 400 6.40 -42.71 18.06
C SER A 400 5.91 -43.39 16.78
N SER A 401 6.75 -43.42 15.76
CA SER A 401 6.40 -44.06 14.49
C SER A 401 6.21 -45.58 14.71
N LYS A 402 5.08 -46.09 14.29
CA LYS A 402 4.80 -47.55 14.32
C LYS A 402 5.33 -48.28 13.09
N GLU A 403 5.67 -47.53 12.06
CA GLU A 403 6.21 -48.02 10.77
C GLU A 403 7.19 -46.99 10.19
N THR A 404 8.12 -47.44 9.38
CA THR A 404 8.99 -46.52 8.63
C THR A 404 8.17 -45.78 7.60
N LYS A 405 8.08 -44.44 7.73
CA LYS A 405 7.42 -43.54 6.77
C LYS A 405 8.44 -42.70 6.02
N THR A 406 8.40 -42.75 4.71
CA THR A 406 9.18 -41.90 3.83
C THR A 406 8.40 -40.63 3.49
N TYR A 407 9.05 -39.50 3.60
CA TYR A 407 8.47 -38.19 3.29
C TYR A 407 9.27 -37.52 2.17
N THR A 408 8.55 -36.90 1.24
CA THR A 408 9.16 -36.03 0.23
C THR A 408 9.64 -34.72 0.89
N ASN A 409 10.55 -34.00 0.23
CA ASN A 409 11.03 -32.68 0.70
C ASN A 409 9.89 -31.72 1.05
N LYS A 410 8.80 -31.74 0.26
CA LYS A 410 7.62 -30.88 0.49
C LYS A 410 6.82 -31.26 1.72
N GLU A 411 6.74 -32.54 2.04
CA GLU A 411 6.00 -33.06 3.20
C GLU A 411 6.79 -32.87 4.50
N LEU A 412 8.11 -33.05 4.48
CA LEU A 412 8.98 -32.82 5.64
C LEU A 412 8.93 -31.38 6.14
N ASN A 413 8.84 -30.41 5.23
CA ASN A 413 8.78 -28.99 5.60
C ASN A 413 7.35 -28.49 5.97
N ARG A 414 6.32 -29.30 5.69
CA ARG A 414 4.92 -28.93 5.98
C ARG A 414 4.32 -29.66 7.19
N SER A 415 4.74 -30.88 7.46
CA SER A 415 4.06 -31.76 8.41
C SER A 415 4.93 -32.26 9.54
N VAL A 416 6.26 -32.22 9.40
CA VAL A 416 7.17 -32.83 10.36
C VAL A 416 8.31 -31.89 10.73
N ILE A 417 8.42 -31.59 12.01
CA ILE A 417 9.54 -30.84 12.59
C ILE A 417 10.64 -31.84 12.94
N ASN A 418 11.78 -31.78 12.23
CA ASN A 418 12.91 -32.64 12.50
C ASN A 418 14.00 -31.92 13.34
N PRO A 419 14.10 -32.19 14.65
CA PRO A 419 15.10 -31.55 15.52
C PRO A 419 16.54 -31.79 15.09
N ALA A 420 16.83 -32.96 14.51
CA ALA A 420 18.18 -33.29 14.04
C ALA A 420 18.58 -32.40 12.83
N GLN A 421 17.65 -32.10 11.94
CA GLN A 421 17.89 -31.20 10.82
C GLN A 421 18.12 -29.77 11.30
N ILE A 422 17.30 -29.27 12.24
CA ILE A 422 17.51 -27.95 12.84
C ILE A 422 18.90 -27.86 13.48
N LYS A 423 19.28 -28.89 14.26
CA LYS A 423 20.59 -28.96 14.91
C LYS A 423 21.73 -28.96 13.91
N LEU A 424 21.58 -29.71 12.81
CA LEU A 424 22.61 -29.75 11.74
C LEU A 424 22.76 -28.37 11.08
N ILE A 425 21.64 -27.71 10.71
CA ILE A 425 21.67 -26.38 10.08
C ILE A 425 22.35 -25.36 11.00
N LEU A 426 21.95 -25.31 12.27
CA LEU A 426 22.48 -24.35 13.24
C LEU A 426 23.96 -24.64 13.58
N SER A 427 24.37 -25.91 13.68
CA SER A 427 25.76 -26.29 13.89
C SER A 427 26.62 -25.90 12.69
N THR A 428 26.16 -26.20 11.47
CA THR A 428 26.83 -25.76 10.25
C THR A 428 26.97 -24.24 10.20
N TYR A 429 25.88 -23.50 10.48
CA TYR A 429 25.94 -22.04 10.52
C TYR A 429 26.95 -21.52 11.54
N ARG A 430 26.99 -22.08 12.76
CA ARG A 430 27.98 -21.74 13.80
C ARG A 430 29.40 -21.93 13.30
N ASP A 431 29.64 -23.04 12.60
CA ASP A 431 30.99 -23.42 12.17
C ASP A 431 31.48 -22.59 10.97
N VAL A 432 30.55 -22.15 10.09
CA VAL A 432 30.92 -21.41 8.85
C VAL A 432 30.80 -19.88 8.98
N VAL A 433 30.16 -19.38 10.03
CA VAL A 433 29.85 -17.95 10.14
C VAL A 433 31.05 -17.03 10.02
N TYR A 434 32.19 -17.39 10.59
CA TYR A 434 33.43 -16.60 10.53
C TYR A 434 34.48 -17.19 9.57
N THR A 435 34.27 -18.39 9.06
CA THR A 435 35.22 -19.04 8.13
C THR A 435 34.81 -18.85 6.67
N GLU A 436 33.52 -18.73 6.39
CA GLU A 436 32.99 -18.62 5.03
C GLU A 436 32.12 -17.38 4.82
N LEU A 437 31.20 -17.04 5.75
CA LEU A 437 30.27 -15.90 5.57
C LEU A 437 30.99 -14.58 5.85
N PHE A 438 31.44 -14.38 7.07
CA PHE A 438 32.08 -13.15 7.52
C PHE A 438 33.60 -13.38 7.69
N ASN A 439 34.20 -13.96 6.66
CA ASN A 439 35.66 -14.22 6.60
C ASN A 439 36.41 -12.92 6.21
N ASP A 440 36.32 -11.92 7.08
CA ASP A 440 37.00 -10.64 6.93
C ASP A 440 38.17 -10.60 7.95
N PRO A 441 39.42 -10.35 7.49
CA PRO A 441 40.57 -10.21 8.40
C PRO A 441 40.43 -9.13 9.46
N GLN A 442 39.58 -8.14 9.23
CA GLN A 442 39.30 -7.05 10.18
C GLN A 442 38.22 -7.41 11.22
N ARG A 443 37.52 -8.52 11.00
CA ARG A 443 36.46 -8.99 11.91
C ARG A 443 36.97 -10.15 12.75
N GLU A 444 37.32 -9.87 14.00
CA GLU A 444 37.74 -10.91 14.92
C GLU A 444 36.59 -11.89 15.22
N PRO A 445 36.76 -13.21 15.01
CA PRO A 445 35.76 -14.22 15.33
C PRO A 445 35.37 -14.19 16.81
N ASN A 446 34.08 -13.92 17.11
CA ASN A 446 33.58 -13.91 18.47
C ASN A 446 32.10 -14.34 18.50
N MET A 447 31.83 -15.47 19.16
CA MET A 447 30.46 -16.01 19.25
C MET A 447 29.55 -15.22 20.20
N ASP A 448 30.07 -14.39 21.10
CA ASP A 448 29.26 -13.48 21.91
C ASP A 448 28.71 -12.35 21.04
N TYR A 449 29.41 -11.98 20.00
CA TYR A 449 29.05 -10.97 19.02
C TYR A 449 28.72 -11.58 17.66
N LEU A 450 28.09 -12.77 17.67
CA LEU A 450 27.56 -13.40 16.46
C LEU A 450 26.81 -12.37 15.61
N PRO A 451 26.97 -12.31 14.28
CA PRO A 451 26.17 -11.44 13.43
C PRO A 451 24.69 -11.53 13.75
N LYS A 452 24.00 -10.40 13.85
CA LYS A 452 22.56 -10.42 14.16
C LYS A 452 21.80 -11.22 13.11
N THR A 453 21.12 -12.25 13.59
CA THR A 453 20.50 -13.29 12.76
C THR A 453 18.99 -13.32 13.01
N LEU A 454 18.20 -13.24 11.94
CA LEU A 454 16.77 -13.44 11.96
C LEU A 454 16.43 -14.76 11.28
N ILE A 455 15.79 -15.66 12.02
CA ILE A 455 15.38 -16.98 11.53
C ILE A 455 13.87 -17.00 11.32
N PHE A 456 13.44 -17.36 10.13
CA PHE A 456 12.03 -17.54 9.81
C PHE A 456 11.64 -19.01 9.98
N ALA A 457 10.77 -19.27 10.95
CA ALA A 457 10.19 -20.57 11.26
C ALA A 457 8.86 -20.79 10.54
N LEU A 458 8.43 -22.04 10.42
CA LEU A 458 7.17 -22.41 9.79
C LEU A 458 5.97 -21.97 10.64
N ASN A 459 5.99 -22.30 11.94
CA ASN A 459 4.95 -22.04 12.92
C ASN A 459 5.53 -21.82 14.33
N GLU A 460 4.69 -21.57 15.32
CA GLU A 460 5.06 -21.33 16.72
C GLU A 460 5.83 -22.49 17.35
N ALA A 461 5.39 -23.72 17.13
CA ALA A 461 6.06 -24.92 17.67
C ALA A 461 7.46 -25.09 17.06
N HIS A 462 7.59 -24.84 15.75
CA HIS A 462 8.89 -24.86 15.06
C HIS A 462 9.81 -23.76 15.61
N ALA A 463 9.30 -22.55 15.80
CA ALA A 463 10.08 -21.44 16.38
C ALA A 463 10.59 -21.78 17.78
N THR A 464 9.76 -22.39 18.63
CA THR A 464 10.14 -22.83 19.97
C THR A 464 11.26 -23.89 19.93
N ASN A 465 11.16 -24.88 19.04
CA ASN A 465 12.21 -25.88 18.85
C ASN A 465 13.51 -25.28 18.36
N ILE A 466 13.46 -24.34 17.41
CA ILE A 466 14.65 -23.63 16.92
C ILE A 466 15.33 -22.89 18.06
N VAL A 467 14.60 -22.16 18.90
CA VAL A 467 15.16 -21.45 20.07
C VAL A 467 15.85 -22.41 21.01
N GLN A 468 15.22 -23.54 21.37
CA GLN A 468 15.79 -24.54 22.28
C GLN A 468 17.07 -25.14 21.70
N ILE A 469 17.04 -25.59 20.46
CA ILE A 469 18.21 -26.22 19.79
C ILE A 469 19.32 -25.18 19.57
N ALA A 470 18.99 -23.93 19.25
CA ALA A 470 19.98 -22.88 19.11
C ALA A 470 20.74 -22.62 20.43
N LYS A 471 20.04 -22.60 21.59
CA LYS A 471 20.68 -22.50 22.90
C LYS A 471 21.69 -23.63 23.13
N GLU A 472 21.31 -24.87 22.79
CA GLU A 472 22.19 -26.02 22.90
C GLU A 472 23.42 -25.89 21.99
N VAL A 473 23.21 -25.56 20.71
CA VAL A 473 24.28 -25.46 19.69
C VAL A 473 25.27 -24.35 20.01
N PHE A 474 24.79 -23.20 20.49
CA PHE A 474 25.65 -22.06 20.85
C PHE A 474 26.11 -22.08 22.31
N GLY A 475 25.76 -23.12 23.10
CA GLY A 475 26.17 -23.27 24.51
C GLY A 475 25.63 -22.17 25.40
N ARG A 476 24.41 -21.71 25.16
CA ARG A 476 23.73 -20.62 25.90
C ARG A 476 22.67 -21.19 26.81
N THR A 477 22.70 -20.77 28.08
CA THR A 477 21.70 -21.19 29.09
C THR A 477 20.69 -20.12 29.40
N ASP A 478 20.98 -18.87 29.08
CA ASP A 478 20.08 -17.73 29.31
C ASP A 478 19.21 -17.41 28.08
N ASP A 479 18.14 -16.66 28.36
CA ASP A 479 17.17 -16.26 27.33
C ASP A 479 17.59 -15.01 26.53
N ARG A 480 18.74 -14.40 26.82
CA ARG A 480 19.13 -13.13 26.19
C ARG A 480 19.67 -13.32 24.79
N PHE A 481 20.45 -14.39 24.53
CA PHE A 481 21.16 -14.59 23.27
C PHE A 481 20.22 -15.01 22.12
N VAL A 482 19.26 -15.91 22.39
CA VAL A 482 18.28 -16.42 21.42
C VAL A 482 16.88 -16.28 21.97
N GLN A 483 15.99 -15.59 21.26
CA GLN A 483 14.59 -15.43 21.68
C GLN A 483 13.63 -15.60 20.52
N LYS A 484 12.40 -16.01 20.87
CA LYS A 484 11.26 -16.05 19.96
C LYS A 484 10.58 -14.69 19.94
N ILE A 485 10.29 -14.16 18.74
CA ILE A 485 9.52 -12.95 18.52
C ILE A 485 8.28 -13.32 17.70
N THR A 486 7.16 -13.56 18.39
CA THR A 486 5.89 -13.95 17.79
C THR A 486 4.75 -13.28 18.55
N TYR A 487 3.53 -13.31 18.02
CA TYR A 487 2.36 -12.73 18.69
C TYR A 487 2.09 -13.31 20.08
N SER A 488 2.44 -14.57 20.29
CA SER A 488 2.25 -15.25 21.58
C SER A 488 3.35 -14.96 22.63
N ALA A 489 4.42 -14.25 22.24
CA ALA A 489 5.61 -14.08 23.08
C ALA A 489 5.60 -12.84 24.00
N GLY A 490 4.44 -12.22 24.24
CA GLY A 490 4.31 -11.00 25.03
C GLY A 490 4.43 -9.72 24.18
N ASP A 491 5.01 -8.62 24.72
CA ASP A 491 5.16 -7.38 23.95
C ASP A 491 6.25 -7.55 22.87
N SER A 492 5.78 -7.98 21.69
CA SER A 492 6.64 -8.22 20.52
C SER A 492 7.37 -6.95 20.05
N ASN A 493 6.82 -5.75 20.27
CA ASN A 493 7.47 -4.49 19.91
C ASN A 493 8.67 -4.21 20.82
N GLU A 494 8.55 -4.54 22.11
CA GLU A 494 9.66 -4.44 23.05
C GLU A 494 10.77 -5.41 22.69
N LEU A 495 10.45 -6.66 22.38
CA LEU A 495 11.42 -7.66 21.92
C LEU A 495 12.13 -7.24 20.63
N ILE A 496 11.42 -6.65 19.68
CA ILE A 496 12.01 -6.11 18.45
C ILE A 496 12.95 -4.94 18.77
N ARG A 497 12.58 -4.05 19.70
CA ARG A 497 13.42 -2.94 20.14
C ARG A 497 14.70 -3.47 20.80
N HIS A 498 14.59 -4.49 21.66
CA HIS A 498 15.75 -5.17 22.26
C HIS A 498 16.61 -5.83 21.18
N PHE A 499 16.03 -6.58 20.26
CA PHE A 499 16.78 -7.20 19.16
C PHE A 499 17.53 -6.17 18.29
N ARG A 500 16.97 -4.98 18.11
CA ARG A 500 17.61 -3.89 17.37
C ARG A 500 18.81 -3.30 18.10
N ASN A 501 18.70 -3.06 19.41
CA ASN A 501 19.60 -2.20 20.16
C ASN A 501 20.54 -2.95 21.13
N ASP A 502 20.16 -4.14 21.56
CA ASP A 502 20.91 -4.90 22.54
C ASP A 502 22.02 -5.72 21.86
N LYS A 503 23.24 -5.62 22.39
CA LYS A 503 24.40 -6.39 21.91
C LYS A 503 24.34 -7.87 22.28
N ASP A 504 23.62 -8.24 23.35
CA ASP A 504 23.55 -9.62 23.83
C ASP A 504 22.48 -10.44 23.09
N PHE A 505 21.46 -9.79 22.51
CA PHE A 505 20.40 -10.45 21.74
C PHE A 505 20.84 -10.65 20.30
N ARG A 506 21.33 -11.88 19.96
CA ARG A 506 21.97 -12.15 18.67
C ARG A 506 21.07 -12.85 17.65
N ILE A 507 20.20 -13.77 18.10
CA ILE A 507 19.35 -14.57 17.24
C ILE A 507 17.88 -14.37 17.60
N ALA A 508 17.11 -13.83 16.66
CA ALA A 508 15.65 -13.74 16.76
C ALA A 508 15.01 -14.83 15.89
N VAL A 509 14.03 -15.55 16.44
CA VAL A 509 13.25 -16.55 15.71
C VAL A 509 11.80 -16.09 15.61
N THR A 510 11.27 -16.04 14.39
CA THR A 510 9.91 -15.57 14.12
C THR A 510 9.20 -16.44 13.10
N CYS A 511 7.85 -16.37 13.08
CA CYS A 511 7.05 -17.01 12.02
C CYS A 511 6.64 -15.98 10.95
N THR A 512 5.88 -14.97 11.31
CA THR A 512 5.31 -13.97 10.39
C THR A 512 5.45 -12.53 10.89
N LEU A 513 5.51 -12.32 12.21
CA LEU A 513 5.43 -11.00 12.84
C LEU A 513 6.50 -10.00 12.34
N VAL A 514 7.73 -10.47 12.22
CA VAL A 514 8.87 -9.63 11.78
C VAL A 514 8.96 -9.57 10.25
N ALA A 515 8.10 -10.29 9.52
CA ALA A 515 8.09 -10.25 8.05
C ALA A 515 7.59 -8.91 7.51
N THR A 516 6.77 -8.17 8.27
CA THR A 516 6.20 -6.89 7.86
C THR A 516 6.61 -5.76 8.81
N GLY A 517 7.02 -4.61 8.27
CA GLY A 517 7.09 -3.32 8.94
C GLY A 517 8.24 -3.05 9.93
N THR A 518 8.98 -4.05 10.42
CA THR A 518 10.03 -3.83 11.42
C THR A 518 11.37 -3.41 10.81
N ASP A 519 11.95 -2.33 11.31
CA ASP A 519 13.25 -1.82 10.88
C ASP A 519 14.35 -2.25 11.85
N VAL A 520 15.13 -3.30 11.50
CA VAL A 520 16.30 -3.78 12.24
C VAL A 520 17.54 -3.58 11.38
N LYS A 521 18.11 -2.37 11.42
CA LYS A 521 19.27 -1.99 10.59
C LYS A 521 20.50 -2.87 10.80
N PRO A 522 20.86 -3.27 12.06
CA PRO A 522 22.05 -4.12 12.30
C PRO A 522 21.87 -5.59 11.94
N LEU A 523 20.79 -5.96 11.25
CA LEU A 523 20.54 -7.34 10.81
C LEU A 523 21.52 -7.72 9.69
N GLU A 524 22.33 -8.75 9.92
CA GLU A 524 23.38 -9.18 9.00
C GLU A 524 23.10 -10.55 8.37
N VAL A 525 22.24 -11.37 8.99
CA VAL A 525 21.84 -12.69 8.48
C VAL A 525 20.33 -12.86 8.52
N VAL A 526 19.76 -13.30 7.42
CA VAL A 526 18.36 -13.75 7.32
C VAL A 526 18.39 -15.23 6.95
N MET A 527 17.81 -16.08 7.79
CA MET A 527 17.82 -17.52 7.60
C MET A 527 16.39 -18.04 7.40
N PHE A 528 16.17 -18.82 6.34
CA PHE A 528 14.89 -19.46 6.07
C PHE A 528 14.90 -20.92 6.50
N MET A 529 14.23 -21.21 7.61
CA MET A 529 13.94 -22.59 8.03
C MET A 529 12.50 -23.00 7.67
N ARG A 530 12.00 -22.46 6.56
CA ARG A 530 10.69 -22.76 6.00
C ARG A 530 10.69 -22.54 4.50
N ASP A 531 9.80 -23.24 3.81
CA ASP A 531 9.51 -22.93 2.41
C ASP A 531 8.68 -21.65 2.31
N VAL A 532 8.97 -20.83 1.30
CA VAL A 532 8.26 -19.59 0.99
C VAL A 532 7.72 -19.68 -0.43
N GLU A 533 6.43 -19.96 -0.56
CA GLU A 533 5.78 -20.15 -1.87
C GLU A 533 5.36 -18.83 -2.53
N SER A 534 5.21 -17.76 -1.74
CA SER A 534 4.79 -16.44 -2.21
C SER A 534 5.98 -15.54 -2.48
N LEU A 535 6.15 -15.11 -3.75
CA LEU A 535 7.19 -14.16 -4.14
C LEU A 535 7.13 -12.84 -3.36
N PRO A 536 5.96 -12.20 -3.15
CA PRO A 536 5.88 -10.99 -2.32
C PRO A 536 6.37 -11.22 -0.88
N LEU A 537 5.96 -12.34 -0.25
CA LEU A 537 6.41 -12.68 1.10
C LEU A 537 7.93 -12.92 1.14
N TYR A 538 8.48 -13.63 0.17
CA TYR A 538 9.93 -13.83 0.04
C TYR A 538 10.68 -12.49 -0.04
N ILE A 539 10.21 -11.56 -0.88
CA ILE A 539 10.83 -10.24 -1.03
C ILE A 539 10.73 -9.45 0.28
N GLN A 540 9.61 -9.51 0.98
CA GLN A 540 9.43 -8.86 2.28
C GLN A 540 10.37 -9.42 3.35
N MET A 541 10.49 -10.75 3.44
CA MET A 541 11.38 -11.44 4.38
C MET A 541 12.84 -11.15 4.08
N LYS A 542 13.29 -11.32 2.82
CA LYS A 542 14.61 -10.95 2.34
C LYS A 542 14.91 -9.47 2.59
N GLY A 543 13.93 -8.61 2.36
CA GLY A 543 13.99 -7.16 2.55
C GLY A 543 14.28 -6.71 3.99
N ARG A 544 14.28 -7.61 4.99
CA ARG A 544 14.70 -7.28 6.36
C ARG A 544 16.21 -7.06 6.48
N GLY A 545 16.99 -7.76 5.66
CA GLY A 545 18.46 -7.66 5.68
C GLY A 545 19.03 -6.46 4.91
N VAL A 546 18.28 -5.87 3.98
CA VAL A 546 18.81 -4.87 3.02
C VAL A 546 19.16 -3.51 3.63
N ARG A 547 18.81 -3.24 4.88
CA ARG A 547 18.99 -1.93 5.51
C ARG A 547 20.46 -1.58 5.67
N THR A 548 20.83 -0.35 5.29
CA THR A 548 22.12 0.23 5.65
C THR A 548 22.15 0.69 7.10
N ILE A 549 23.32 0.68 7.70
CA ILE A 549 23.61 1.20 9.04
C ILE A 549 24.98 1.85 9.04
N GLY A 550 25.15 2.95 9.76
CA GLY A 550 26.47 3.55 9.93
C GLY A 550 27.41 2.66 10.76
N ASP A 551 28.71 2.66 10.43
CA ASP A 551 29.71 1.76 11.03
C ASP A 551 29.78 1.89 12.55
N GLU A 552 29.72 3.11 13.08
CA GLU A 552 29.69 3.36 14.53
C GLU A 552 28.44 2.77 15.19
N GLN A 553 27.28 2.96 14.55
CA GLN A 553 26.02 2.40 15.06
C GLN A 553 26.02 0.86 15.00
N LEU A 554 26.63 0.28 13.99
CA LEU A 554 26.79 -1.17 13.89
C LEU A 554 27.68 -1.69 15.02
N ARG A 555 28.85 -1.06 15.26
CA ARG A 555 29.77 -1.45 16.33
C ARG A 555 29.18 -1.33 17.73
N ASN A 556 28.26 -0.39 17.96
CA ASN A 556 27.55 -0.29 19.24
C ASN A 556 26.71 -1.53 19.54
N VAL A 557 26.26 -2.25 18.52
CA VAL A 557 25.40 -3.44 18.63
C VAL A 557 26.18 -4.73 18.31
N THR A 558 27.13 -4.68 17.39
CA THR A 558 28.00 -5.80 16.99
C THR A 558 29.45 -5.33 17.04
N PRO A 559 30.08 -5.37 18.21
CA PRO A 559 31.38 -4.73 18.45
C PRO A 559 32.54 -5.23 17.56
N ASN A 560 32.48 -6.48 17.10
CA ASN A 560 33.46 -7.06 16.19
C ASN A 560 33.15 -6.80 14.70
N ALA A 561 32.11 -6.08 14.34
CA ALA A 561 31.81 -5.72 12.97
C ALA A 561 32.53 -4.42 12.59
N PHE A 562 33.03 -4.33 11.35
CA PHE A 562 33.65 -3.12 10.83
C PHE A 562 32.63 -2.27 10.07
N SER A 563 32.00 -2.86 9.03
CA SER A 563 30.95 -2.27 8.22
C SER A 563 29.88 -3.31 7.87
N LYS A 564 28.75 -2.84 7.33
CA LYS A 564 27.72 -3.70 6.75
C LYS A 564 27.58 -3.42 5.26
N ASP A 565 28.36 -4.12 4.45
CA ASP A 565 28.37 -3.95 2.99
C ASP A 565 27.38 -4.89 2.30
N CYS A 566 27.02 -5.98 2.96
CA CYS A 566 26.02 -6.94 2.51
C CYS A 566 25.31 -7.59 3.69
N PHE A 567 24.29 -8.38 3.41
CA PHE A 567 23.74 -9.35 4.36
C PHE A 567 23.72 -10.75 3.73
N TYR A 568 23.70 -11.77 4.57
CA TYR A 568 23.62 -13.14 4.10
C TYR A 568 22.19 -13.67 4.21
N LEU A 569 21.75 -14.30 3.13
CA LEU A 569 20.55 -15.12 3.08
C LEU A 569 20.96 -16.59 3.15
N VAL A 570 20.57 -17.25 4.23
CA VAL A 570 20.90 -18.65 4.51
C VAL A 570 19.67 -19.53 4.40
#